data_9946235c85823a7bb6677db441a6ed99
#
_entry.id   9946235c85823a7bb6677db441a6ed99
#
_cell.length_a   1.000
_cell.length_b   1.000
_cell.length_c   1.000
_cell.angle_alpha   90.00
_cell.angle_beta   90.00
_cell.angle_gamma   90.00
#
_symmetry.space_group_name_H-M   'P 1'
#
loop_
_entity.id
_entity.type
_entity.pdbx_description
1 polymer ?
#
loop_
_entity_poly.entity_id
_entity_poly.type
_entity_poly.pdbx_seq_one_letter_code
_entity_poly.pdbx_strand_id
1 'polypeptide(L)'
;KKVTPENVVEVLGKALAVHRINRAETAYLYDYYRGKQDIRLKDKIVRPEINNKVMINRANEIVTFKTAYLLDGPIRYVSNGGEDDVSASVNKLNEYMRSESKDTLDKELADWMHICGVAVRMVLPDKAGEEDGSPASIYTLDPMAAFCIYHSGVGQKKVASVLEQVDEEGQPYFCVYTPKWYFEVQNGQITKQEDRTIPYIPIVEYVNNDARMGAFEPVIPILNAINMIESNRLDSIQDFVNAFDVFQNCELENGQYKELAKGGMAITIKSVQPGMEAKVYRIASELNQTNTQTIVDDLEDAYLTICGMPNRNGGSSTSDTGQAVIYRDGWSAAESRAKDTEKTWERAEREFLRLVLYICRETGDMGLQLTDIKPEFTRKNLSNIQSKAQVLAEMLNNSKIHPKLAFQYSGMFSDPEEAYRISAQYAEDQQRKLQRSLRDELNADRNEPVQTNGQGNRVTELESGQEV
;
A
#
# COMPACT_ATOMS: atom_id res chain seq x y z
N LYS A 1 -31.56 7.54 -13.79
CA LYS A 1 -31.79 7.85 -15.22
C LYS A 1 -30.47 7.71 -15.97
N LYS A 2 -30.54 7.30 -17.25
CA LYS A 2 -29.35 7.36 -18.12
C LYS A 2 -28.99 8.82 -18.36
N VAL A 3 -27.70 9.12 -18.46
CA VAL A 3 -27.21 10.46 -18.86
C VAL A 3 -27.34 10.58 -20.36
N THR A 4 -28.02 11.63 -20.81
CA THR A 4 -28.32 11.93 -22.23
C THR A 4 -27.98 13.39 -22.52
N PRO A 5 -27.88 13.81 -23.79
CA PRO A 5 -27.62 15.21 -24.12
C PRO A 5 -28.60 16.20 -23.51
N GLU A 6 -29.87 15.78 -23.31
CA GLU A 6 -30.92 16.64 -22.75
C GLU A 6 -30.80 16.85 -21.24
N ASN A 7 -30.08 15.96 -20.52
CA ASN A 7 -30.04 16.00 -19.05
C ASN A 7 -28.62 16.07 -18.44
N VAL A 8 -27.57 15.99 -19.28
CA VAL A 8 -26.18 15.94 -18.79
C VAL A 8 -25.82 17.15 -17.92
N VAL A 9 -26.26 18.34 -18.29
CA VAL A 9 -25.98 19.59 -17.55
C VAL A 9 -26.66 19.55 -16.18
N GLU A 10 -27.91 19.11 -16.10
CA GLU A 10 -28.65 18.98 -14.84
C GLU A 10 -27.99 17.92 -13.92
N VAL A 11 -27.64 16.75 -14.49
CA VAL A 11 -26.99 15.68 -13.74
C VAL A 11 -25.62 16.11 -13.23
N LEU A 12 -24.82 16.77 -14.09
CA LEU A 12 -23.53 17.32 -13.72
C LEU A 12 -23.65 18.34 -12.59
N GLY A 13 -24.59 19.29 -12.67
CA GLY A 13 -24.81 20.29 -11.62
C GLY A 13 -25.11 19.67 -10.27
N LYS A 14 -25.97 18.63 -10.22
CA LYS A 14 -26.29 17.88 -9.00
C LYS A 14 -25.06 17.13 -8.48
N ALA A 15 -24.30 16.51 -9.35
CA ALA A 15 -23.10 15.77 -8.99
C ALA A 15 -21.99 16.70 -8.46
N LEU A 16 -21.79 17.86 -9.08
CA LEU A 16 -20.83 18.86 -8.63
C LEU A 16 -21.17 19.43 -7.25
N ALA A 17 -22.47 19.57 -6.92
CA ALA A 17 -22.86 20.00 -5.58
C ALA A 17 -22.40 19.01 -4.49
N VAL A 18 -22.52 17.72 -4.74
CA VAL A 18 -21.99 16.66 -3.84
C VAL A 18 -20.47 16.62 -3.87
N HIS A 19 -19.88 16.67 -5.07
CA HIS A 19 -18.43 16.59 -5.24
C HIS A 19 -17.70 17.75 -4.54
N ARG A 20 -18.27 18.94 -4.47
CA ARG A 20 -17.67 20.06 -3.72
C ARG A 20 -17.47 19.75 -2.23
N ILE A 21 -18.39 19.00 -1.62
CA ILE A 21 -18.25 18.55 -0.23
C ILE A 21 -17.10 17.56 -0.13
N ASN A 22 -17.13 16.51 -0.97
CA ASN A 22 -16.09 15.50 -1.00
C ASN A 22 -14.70 16.10 -1.30
N ARG A 23 -14.63 17.07 -2.22
CA ARG A 23 -13.38 17.79 -2.55
C ARG A 23 -12.80 18.53 -1.35
N ALA A 24 -13.65 19.16 -0.53
CA ALA A 24 -13.21 19.85 0.67
C ALA A 24 -12.63 18.87 1.71
N GLU A 25 -13.28 17.73 1.90
CA GLU A 25 -12.80 16.66 2.78
C GLU A 25 -11.49 16.05 2.24
N THR A 26 -11.42 15.75 0.95
CA THR A 26 -10.22 15.24 0.29
C THR A 26 -9.06 16.22 0.43
N ALA A 27 -9.30 17.53 0.24
CA ALA A 27 -8.26 18.56 0.40
C ALA A 27 -7.78 18.66 1.84
N TYR A 28 -8.67 18.55 2.83
CA TYR A 28 -8.29 18.52 4.25
C TYR A 28 -7.41 17.31 4.57
N LEU A 29 -7.80 16.11 4.13
CA LEU A 29 -7.03 14.89 4.36
C LEU A 29 -5.66 14.95 3.68
N TYR A 30 -5.59 15.46 2.45
CA TYR A 30 -4.33 15.63 1.73
C TYR A 30 -3.41 16.66 2.41
N ASP A 31 -3.95 17.78 2.85
CA ASP A 31 -3.20 18.77 3.61
C ASP A 31 -2.72 18.22 4.95
N TYR A 32 -3.56 17.46 5.65
CA TYR A 32 -3.19 16.79 6.90
C TYR A 32 -2.04 15.79 6.69
N TYR A 33 -2.12 14.96 5.64
CA TYR A 33 -1.05 14.05 5.22
C TYR A 33 0.26 14.79 4.92
N ARG A 34 0.19 15.94 4.28
CA ARG A 34 1.35 16.79 3.99
C ARG A 34 1.90 17.55 5.20
N GLY A 35 1.34 17.37 6.38
CA GLY A 35 1.78 18.01 7.62
C GLY A 35 1.14 19.37 7.88
N LYS A 36 0.07 19.75 7.19
CA LYS A 36 -0.74 20.91 7.53
C LYS A 36 -1.80 20.53 8.57
N GLN A 37 -1.33 20.04 9.74
CA GLN A 37 -2.18 19.52 10.80
C GLN A 37 -2.68 20.61 11.74
N ASP A 38 -3.73 20.31 12.51
CA ASP A 38 -4.45 21.26 13.36
C ASP A 38 -3.57 21.90 14.45
N ILE A 39 -2.48 21.26 14.85
CA ILE A 39 -1.50 21.82 15.79
C ILE A 39 -0.95 23.18 15.35
N ARG A 40 -0.95 23.48 14.06
CA ARG A 40 -0.50 24.77 13.52
C ARG A 40 -1.40 25.91 13.99
N LEU A 41 -2.67 25.61 14.32
CA LEU A 41 -3.65 26.58 14.82
C LEU A 41 -3.61 26.73 16.33
N LYS A 42 -2.74 25.94 17.05
CA LYS A 42 -2.60 26.07 18.50
C LYS A 42 -2.29 27.52 18.85
N ASP A 43 -3.10 28.07 19.75
CA ASP A 43 -2.92 29.39 20.33
C ASP A 43 -2.82 29.30 21.86
N LYS A 44 -2.06 30.20 22.48
CA LYS A 44 -1.82 30.21 23.92
C LYS A 44 -1.96 31.64 24.42
N ILE A 45 -2.95 31.87 25.30
CA ILE A 45 -3.26 33.20 25.84
C ILE A 45 -2.23 33.60 26.89
N VAL A 46 -1.78 32.65 27.71
CA VAL A 46 -0.80 32.87 28.78
C VAL A 46 0.59 32.51 28.25
N ARG A 47 1.52 33.47 28.28
CA ARG A 47 2.89 33.33 27.76
C ARG A 47 2.92 32.91 26.30
N PRO A 48 2.37 33.76 25.40
CA PRO A 48 2.28 33.42 23.96
C PRO A 48 3.66 33.24 23.30
N GLU A 49 4.74 33.75 23.94
CA GLU A 49 6.13 33.55 23.52
C GLU A 49 6.62 32.12 23.66
N ILE A 50 5.95 31.29 24.53
CA ILE A 50 6.22 29.87 24.72
C ILE A 50 5.03 29.09 24.16
N ASN A 51 5.00 28.95 22.86
CA ASN A 51 3.91 28.29 22.13
C ASN A 51 4.49 27.39 21.04
N ASN A 52 5.05 26.25 21.47
CA ASN A 52 5.62 25.28 20.55
C ASN A 52 4.51 24.55 19.78
N LYS A 53 4.77 24.31 18.50
CA LYS A 53 3.86 23.62 17.58
C LYS A 53 4.59 22.41 16.99
N VAL A 54 4.73 21.37 17.81
CA VAL A 54 5.35 20.09 17.39
C VAL A 54 4.37 19.34 16.53
N MET A 55 4.78 18.98 15.34
CA MET A 55 4.00 18.18 14.42
C MET A 55 4.74 16.88 14.13
N ILE A 56 4.22 15.78 14.68
CA ILE A 56 4.69 14.43 14.38
C ILE A 56 3.78 13.85 13.31
N ASN A 57 4.27 13.76 12.08
CA ASN A 57 3.44 13.40 10.93
C ASN A 57 3.20 11.87 10.84
N ARG A 58 2.47 11.33 11.81
CA ARG A 58 2.06 9.92 11.83
C ARG A 58 1.11 9.56 10.70
N ALA A 59 0.35 10.52 10.15
CA ALA A 59 -0.50 10.29 8.98
C ALA A 59 0.32 9.86 7.76
N ASN A 60 1.46 10.52 7.52
CA ASN A 60 2.38 10.12 6.45
C ASN A 60 2.96 8.72 6.67
N GLU A 61 3.34 8.40 7.91
CA GLU A 61 3.84 7.07 8.28
C GLU A 61 2.80 5.97 8.01
N ILE A 62 1.53 6.21 8.39
CA ILE A 62 0.43 5.26 8.16
C ILE A 62 0.23 4.99 6.67
N VAL A 63 0.14 6.04 5.86
CA VAL A 63 -0.05 5.91 4.41
C VAL A 63 1.13 5.19 3.77
N THR A 64 2.35 5.62 4.07
CA THR A 64 3.57 5.03 3.51
C THR A 64 3.68 3.54 3.86
N PHE A 65 3.39 3.19 5.11
CA PHE A 65 3.38 1.78 5.53
C PHE A 65 2.34 0.97 4.78
N LYS A 66 1.10 1.45 4.70
CA LYS A 66 0.00 0.71 4.07
C LYS A 66 0.20 0.53 2.57
N THR A 67 0.63 1.59 1.87
CA THR A 67 0.96 1.52 0.44
C THR A 67 2.11 0.55 0.18
N ALA A 68 3.21 0.67 0.93
CA ALA A 68 4.37 -0.21 0.77
C ALA A 68 4.06 -1.67 1.14
N TYR A 69 3.14 -1.90 2.09
CA TYR A 69 2.76 -3.26 2.49
C TYR A 69 1.77 -3.89 1.52
N LEU A 70 0.84 -3.12 0.97
CA LEU A 70 -0.14 -3.59 -0.03
C LEU A 70 0.55 -3.92 -1.37
N LEU A 71 1.47 -3.06 -1.81
CA LEU A 71 2.16 -3.11 -3.10
C LEU A 71 3.67 -3.33 -2.92
N ASP A 72 4.05 -4.34 -2.12
CA ASP A 72 5.48 -4.70 -1.94
C ASP A 72 6.11 -5.24 -3.25
N GLY A 73 5.30 -5.85 -4.10
CA GLY A 73 5.63 -6.20 -5.47
C GLY A 73 4.56 -5.72 -6.46
N PRO A 74 4.87 -5.70 -7.75
CA PRO A 74 3.91 -5.33 -8.78
C PRO A 74 2.73 -6.30 -8.81
N ILE A 75 1.53 -5.79 -9.05
CA ILE A 75 0.35 -6.61 -9.32
C ILE A 75 0.57 -7.33 -10.64
N ARG A 76 0.53 -8.65 -10.62
CA ARG A 76 0.66 -9.50 -11.81
C ARG A 76 -0.69 -10.10 -12.17
N TYR A 77 -0.89 -10.29 -13.45
CA TYR A 77 -2.02 -11.04 -13.96
C TYR A 77 -1.57 -12.47 -14.23
N VAL A 78 -2.35 -13.42 -13.73
CA VAL A 78 -2.08 -14.86 -13.93
C VAL A 78 -3.27 -15.52 -14.62
N SER A 79 -3.00 -16.58 -15.36
CA SER A 79 -4.05 -17.37 -16.03
C SER A 79 -4.90 -18.11 -15.01
N ASN A 80 -6.22 -18.07 -15.20
CA ASN A 80 -7.18 -18.82 -14.38
C ASN A 80 -7.50 -20.22 -14.92
N GLY A 81 -6.84 -20.65 -15.99
CA GLY A 81 -7.02 -21.96 -16.61
C GLY A 81 -5.82 -22.31 -17.50
N GLY A 82 -5.24 -23.45 -17.28
CA GLY A 82 -3.93 -23.86 -17.79
C GLY A 82 -3.83 -24.17 -19.30
N GLU A 83 -4.46 -23.39 -20.18
CA GLU A 83 -4.24 -23.48 -21.61
C GLU A 83 -3.04 -22.64 -22.03
N ASP A 84 -2.13 -23.22 -22.83
CA ASP A 84 -0.86 -22.56 -23.22
C ASP A 84 -1.08 -21.23 -23.97
N ASP A 85 -2.11 -21.14 -24.83
CA ASP A 85 -2.45 -19.93 -25.58
C ASP A 85 -2.91 -18.78 -24.66
N VAL A 86 -3.63 -19.11 -23.59
CA VAL A 86 -4.07 -18.12 -22.58
C VAL A 86 -2.87 -17.59 -21.81
N SER A 87 -1.94 -18.47 -21.44
CA SER A 87 -0.72 -18.06 -20.73
C SER A 87 0.15 -17.11 -21.52
N ALA A 88 0.31 -17.34 -22.84
CA ALA A 88 1.06 -16.45 -23.73
C ALA A 88 0.42 -15.06 -23.81
N SER A 89 -0.91 -15.00 -23.93
CA SER A 89 -1.66 -13.75 -23.99
C SER A 89 -1.63 -12.99 -22.66
N VAL A 90 -1.66 -13.70 -21.52
CA VAL A 90 -1.51 -13.09 -20.19
C VAL A 90 -0.10 -12.51 -19.98
N ASN A 91 0.94 -13.19 -20.46
CA ASN A 91 2.31 -12.65 -20.45
C ASN A 91 2.41 -11.37 -21.26
N LYS A 92 1.82 -11.33 -22.45
CA LYS A 92 1.76 -10.11 -23.28
C LYS A 92 1.01 -8.96 -22.57
N LEU A 93 -0.09 -9.26 -21.87
CA LEU A 93 -0.79 -8.27 -21.04
C LEU A 93 0.12 -7.71 -19.94
N ASN A 94 0.88 -8.57 -19.25
CA ASN A 94 1.84 -8.12 -18.23
C ASN A 94 2.97 -7.26 -18.82
N GLU A 95 3.39 -7.52 -20.05
CA GLU A 95 4.35 -6.66 -20.78
C GLU A 95 3.76 -5.28 -21.07
N TYR A 96 2.51 -5.19 -21.52
CA TYR A 96 1.81 -3.91 -21.69
C TYR A 96 1.69 -3.14 -20.39
N MET A 97 1.37 -3.80 -19.27
CA MET A 97 1.32 -3.14 -17.96
C MET A 97 2.68 -2.62 -17.54
N ARG A 98 3.76 -3.30 -17.91
CA ARG A 98 5.12 -2.86 -17.63
C ARG A 98 5.53 -1.68 -18.50
N SER A 99 5.19 -1.67 -19.81
CA SER A 99 5.47 -0.54 -20.70
C SER A 99 4.77 0.74 -20.24
N GLU A 100 3.55 0.62 -19.68
CA GLU A 100 2.81 1.73 -19.08
C GLU A 100 3.29 2.12 -17.67
N SER A 101 4.35 1.48 -17.13
CA SER A 101 4.83 1.69 -15.76
C SER A 101 3.72 1.57 -14.70
N LYS A 102 2.81 0.61 -14.90
CA LYS A 102 1.63 0.43 -14.06
C LYS A 102 1.96 0.27 -12.58
N ASP A 103 3.09 -0.33 -12.24
CA ASP A 103 3.58 -0.50 -10.86
C ASP A 103 3.77 0.85 -10.14
N THR A 104 4.33 1.83 -10.83
CA THR A 104 4.48 3.20 -10.30
C THR A 104 3.12 3.90 -10.18
N LEU A 105 2.26 3.74 -11.21
CA LEU A 105 0.90 4.28 -11.20
C LEU A 105 0.01 3.61 -10.14
N ASP A 106 0.20 2.32 -9.86
CA ASP A 106 -0.49 1.60 -8.79
C ASP A 106 -0.09 2.16 -7.42
N LYS A 107 1.19 2.47 -7.20
CA LYS A 107 1.65 3.08 -5.97
C LYS A 107 1.04 4.47 -5.77
N GLU A 108 1.05 5.30 -6.78
CA GLU A 108 0.41 6.63 -6.74
C GLU A 108 -1.09 6.52 -6.44
N LEU A 109 -1.76 5.57 -7.09
CA LEU A 109 -3.18 5.28 -6.88
C LEU A 109 -3.45 4.81 -5.43
N ALA A 110 -2.59 3.94 -4.88
CA ALA A 110 -2.69 3.48 -3.51
C ALA A 110 -2.44 4.61 -2.49
N ASP A 111 -1.51 5.51 -2.76
CA ASP A 111 -1.28 6.67 -1.93
C ASP A 111 -2.55 7.54 -1.86
N TRP A 112 -3.15 7.90 -3.00
CA TRP A 112 -4.42 8.63 -3.03
C TRP A 112 -5.53 7.87 -2.28
N MET A 113 -5.66 6.57 -2.51
CA MET A 113 -6.66 5.74 -1.84
C MET A 113 -6.48 5.71 -0.32
N HIS A 114 -5.25 5.59 0.17
CA HIS A 114 -4.96 5.59 1.61
C HIS A 114 -5.07 6.98 2.23
N ILE A 115 -4.78 8.04 1.48
CA ILE A 115 -4.92 9.42 1.97
C ILE A 115 -6.40 9.83 2.05
N CYS A 116 -7.12 9.70 0.95
CA CYS A 116 -8.45 10.29 0.76
C CYS A 116 -9.60 9.27 0.81
N GLY A 117 -9.28 7.98 1.00
CA GLY A 117 -10.27 6.91 0.95
C GLY A 117 -10.71 6.51 -0.45
N VAL A 118 -10.40 7.33 -1.45
CA VAL A 118 -10.77 7.13 -2.86
C VAL A 118 -9.62 7.55 -3.75
N ALA A 119 -9.36 6.76 -4.79
CA ALA A 119 -8.44 7.10 -5.86
C ALA A 119 -9.10 6.86 -7.22
N VAL A 120 -8.60 7.50 -8.26
CA VAL A 120 -9.24 7.50 -9.57
C VAL A 120 -8.21 7.20 -10.66
N ARG A 121 -8.52 6.23 -11.51
CA ARG A 121 -7.70 5.82 -12.65
C ARG A 121 -8.47 6.02 -13.95
N MET A 122 -7.80 6.50 -14.98
CA MET A 122 -8.35 6.62 -16.32
C MET A 122 -7.59 5.71 -17.29
N VAL A 123 -8.33 5.12 -18.24
CA VAL A 123 -7.79 4.31 -19.32
C VAL A 123 -8.31 4.84 -20.63
N LEU A 124 -7.42 5.16 -21.53
CA LEU A 124 -7.73 5.62 -22.89
C LEU A 124 -7.06 4.73 -23.94
N PRO A 125 -7.65 4.55 -25.13
CA PRO A 125 -6.94 3.90 -26.21
C PRO A 125 -5.78 4.79 -26.67
N ASP A 126 -4.62 4.18 -26.87
CA ASP A 126 -3.51 4.84 -27.50
C ASP A 126 -3.70 4.80 -29.01
N LYS A 127 -3.70 5.98 -29.66
CA LYS A 127 -3.86 6.11 -31.12
C LYS A 127 -2.52 6.09 -31.83
N ALA A 128 -1.43 6.28 -31.12
CA ALA A 128 -0.11 6.45 -31.71
C ALA A 128 0.63 5.13 -31.85
N GLY A 129 -0.01 4.01 -32.13
CA GLY A 129 0.61 2.69 -32.42
C GLY A 129 2.13 2.72 -32.63
N GLU A 130 2.89 3.00 -31.57
CA GLU A 130 4.32 2.74 -31.56
C GLU A 130 4.49 1.23 -31.56
N GLU A 131 5.36 0.71 -32.40
CA GLU A 131 5.51 -0.71 -32.73
C GLU A 131 5.72 -1.63 -31.52
N ASP A 132 6.04 -1.08 -30.33
CA ASP A 132 6.31 -1.81 -29.09
C ASP A 132 5.45 -1.35 -27.89
N GLY A 133 4.46 -0.47 -28.09
CA GLY A 133 3.67 0.14 -27.02
C GLY A 133 2.41 -0.64 -26.64
N SER A 134 1.84 -0.33 -25.48
CA SER A 134 0.52 -0.78 -25.08
C SER A 134 -0.57 -0.12 -25.95
N PRO A 135 -1.63 -0.85 -26.37
CA PRO A 135 -2.75 -0.24 -27.09
C PRO A 135 -3.63 0.66 -26.19
N ALA A 136 -3.34 0.73 -24.89
CA ALA A 136 -4.08 1.51 -23.91
C ALA A 136 -3.12 2.29 -23.00
N SER A 137 -3.36 3.58 -22.86
CA SER A 137 -2.66 4.45 -21.91
C SER A 137 -3.37 4.52 -20.57
N ILE A 138 -2.61 4.51 -19.49
CA ILE A 138 -3.10 4.47 -18.10
C ILE A 138 -2.70 5.76 -17.38
N TYR A 139 -3.64 6.38 -16.69
CA TYR A 139 -3.42 7.61 -15.95
C TYR A 139 -3.98 7.51 -14.53
N THR A 140 -3.23 7.94 -13.53
CA THR A 140 -3.76 8.24 -12.20
C THR A 140 -4.25 9.68 -12.19
N LEU A 141 -5.48 9.91 -11.72
CA LEU A 141 -6.09 11.24 -11.68
C LEU A 141 -6.21 11.73 -10.25
N ASP A 142 -6.14 13.05 -10.08
CA ASP A 142 -6.42 13.70 -8.80
C ASP A 142 -7.91 13.50 -8.44
N PRO A 143 -8.24 12.89 -7.29
CA PRO A 143 -9.61 12.68 -6.86
C PRO A 143 -10.36 13.98 -6.53
N MET A 144 -9.66 15.12 -6.44
CA MET A 144 -10.30 16.43 -6.34
C MET A 144 -10.80 16.96 -7.69
N ALA A 145 -10.25 16.46 -8.81
CA ALA A 145 -10.62 16.86 -10.15
C ALA A 145 -11.46 15.81 -10.89
N ALA A 146 -11.39 14.54 -10.48
CA ALA A 146 -12.06 13.43 -11.14
C ALA A 146 -12.96 12.64 -10.19
N PHE A 147 -14.17 12.26 -10.66
CA PHE A 147 -15.11 11.47 -9.88
C PHE A 147 -16.08 10.69 -10.74
N CYS A 148 -16.73 9.68 -10.14
CA CYS A 148 -17.74 8.86 -10.77
C CYS A 148 -19.16 9.23 -10.30
N ILE A 149 -20.13 9.15 -11.20
CA ILE A 149 -21.56 9.36 -10.93
C ILE A 149 -22.26 8.01 -10.94
N TYR A 150 -22.93 7.70 -9.82
CA TYR A 150 -23.63 6.44 -9.62
C TYR A 150 -25.15 6.65 -9.64
N HIS A 151 -25.87 5.63 -10.09
CA HIS A 151 -27.33 5.59 -10.00
C HIS A 151 -27.77 5.37 -8.55
N SER A 152 -28.81 6.09 -8.11
CA SER A 152 -29.32 5.99 -6.73
C SER A 152 -30.15 4.73 -6.43
N GLY A 153 -30.37 3.86 -7.41
CA GLY A 153 -31.10 2.60 -7.24
C GLY A 153 -30.25 1.46 -6.74
N VAL A 154 -30.87 0.31 -6.53
CA VAL A 154 -30.21 -0.93 -6.10
C VAL A 154 -29.03 -1.27 -7.01
N GLY A 155 -27.88 -1.59 -6.43
CA GLY A 155 -26.65 -1.93 -7.13
C GLY A 155 -25.81 -0.74 -7.59
N GLN A 156 -26.23 0.50 -7.36
CA GLN A 156 -25.46 1.74 -7.56
C GLN A 156 -24.55 1.72 -8.81
N LYS A 157 -25.12 1.38 -9.96
CA LYS A 157 -24.35 1.28 -11.21
C LYS A 157 -23.79 2.64 -11.62
N LYS A 158 -22.53 2.67 -12.02
CA LYS A 158 -21.87 3.84 -12.59
C LYS A 158 -22.59 4.25 -13.89
N VAL A 159 -22.97 5.52 -14.01
CA VAL A 159 -23.71 6.05 -15.16
C VAL A 159 -22.90 7.06 -15.96
N ALA A 160 -21.96 7.74 -15.32
CA ALA A 160 -21.00 8.64 -15.95
C ALA A 160 -19.76 8.79 -15.08
N SER A 161 -18.72 9.37 -15.63
CA SER A 161 -17.59 9.92 -14.89
C SER A 161 -17.26 11.32 -15.40
N VAL A 162 -16.64 12.11 -14.54
CA VAL A 162 -16.35 13.52 -14.77
C VAL A 162 -14.87 13.76 -14.48
N LEU A 163 -14.23 14.54 -15.35
CA LEU A 163 -12.90 15.08 -15.15
C LEU A 163 -12.96 16.59 -15.36
N GLU A 164 -12.59 17.35 -14.32
CA GLU A 164 -12.40 18.79 -14.39
C GLU A 164 -11.06 19.10 -15.05
N GLN A 165 -11.06 19.95 -16.06
CA GLN A 165 -9.87 20.46 -16.72
C GLN A 165 -9.96 21.98 -16.84
N VAL A 166 -8.87 22.61 -17.25
CA VAL A 166 -8.82 24.04 -17.52
C VAL A 166 -8.45 24.26 -18.99
N ASP A 167 -9.07 25.25 -19.60
CA ASP A 167 -8.75 25.68 -20.96
C ASP A 167 -7.49 26.55 -20.99
N GLU A 168 -7.11 27.03 -22.17
CA GLU A 168 -5.93 27.88 -22.36
C GLU A 168 -6.05 29.24 -21.64
N GLU A 169 -7.28 29.71 -21.39
CA GLU A 169 -7.57 30.93 -20.64
C GLU A 169 -7.66 30.67 -19.13
N GLY A 170 -7.44 29.43 -18.65
CA GLY A 170 -7.52 29.04 -17.25
C GLY A 170 -8.94 28.89 -16.71
N GLN A 171 -9.97 28.81 -17.61
CA GLN A 171 -11.35 28.59 -17.19
C GLN A 171 -11.66 27.10 -17.06
N PRO A 172 -12.35 26.67 -15.98
CA PRO A 172 -12.67 25.26 -15.79
C PRO A 172 -13.75 24.79 -16.77
N TYR A 173 -13.56 23.61 -17.31
CA TYR A 173 -14.55 22.86 -18.07
C TYR A 173 -14.58 21.41 -17.61
N PHE A 174 -15.69 20.72 -17.86
CA PHE A 174 -15.92 19.37 -17.38
C PHE A 174 -16.06 18.39 -18.53
N CYS A 175 -15.16 17.42 -18.59
CA CYS A 175 -15.24 16.27 -19.48
C CYS A 175 -16.14 15.22 -18.86
N VAL A 176 -17.29 14.94 -19.45
CA VAL A 176 -18.29 13.96 -18.96
C VAL A 176 -18.30 12.75 -19.88
N TYR A 177 -17.90 11.61 -19.35
CA TYR A 177 -17.86 10.33 -20.05
C TYR A 177 -19.05 9.46 -19.65
N THR A 178 -19.83 9.05 -20.63
CA THR A 178 -20.91 8.06 -20.46
C THR A 178 -20.59 6.82 -21.31
N PRO A 179 -21.33 5.71 -21.21
CA PRO A 179 -21.12 4.58 -22.10
C PRO A 179 -21.30 4.88 -23.58
N LYS A 180 -22.06 5.93 -23.92
CA LYS A 180 -22.40 6.24 -25.31
C LYS A 180 -21.83 7.57 -25.80
N TRP A 181 -21.75 8.57 -24.93
CA TRP A 181 -21.36 9.93 -25.30
C TRP A 181 -20.20 10.44 -24.48
N TYR A 182 -19.44 11.32 -25.09
CA TYR A 182 -18.50 12.24 -24.47
C TYR A 182 -19.05 13.64 -24.59
N PHE A 183 -19.01 14.41 -23.51
CA PHE A 183 -19.41 15.81 -23.47
C PHE A 183 -18.31 16.65 -22.86
N GLU A 184 -18.12 17.86 -23.39
CA GLU A 184 -17.47 18.96 -22.69
C GLU A 184 -18.54 19.95 -22.28
N VAL A 185 -18.52 20.31 -21.00
CA VAL A 185 -19.50 21.24 -20.40
C VAL A 185 -18.74 22.40 -19.77
N GLN A 186 -19.00 23.61 -20.24
CA GLN A 186 -18.42 24.83 -19.72
C GLN A 186 -19.53 25.86 -19.47
N ASN A 187 -19.47 26.56 -18.35
CA ASN A 187 -20.48 27.57 -17.95
C ASN A 187 -21.94 27.07 -18.02
N GLY A 188 -22.16 25.78 -17.75
CA GLY A 188 -23.51 25.19 -17.79
C GLY A 188 -24.05 24.92 -19.19
N GLN A 189 -23.22 24.95 -20.21
CA GLN A 189 -23.58 24.64 -21.60
C GLN A 189 -22.69 23.54 -22.14
N ILE A 190 -23.23 22.69 -23.03
CA ILE A 190 -22.47 21.71 -23.77
C ILE A 190 -21.69 22.44 -24.86
N THR A 191 -20.36 22.42 -24.79
CA THR A 191 -19.48 23.01 -25.80
C THR A 191 -19.06 22.00 -26.84
N LYS A 192 -19.00 20.71 -26.46
CA LYS A 192 -18.67 19.61 -27.36
C LYS A 192 -19.48 18.36 -27.01
N GLN A 193 -19.87 17.61 -28.06
CA GLN A 193 -20.54 16.32 -27.92
C GLN A 193 -20.02 15.37 -28.98
N GLU A 194 -19.63 14.16 -28.58
CA GLU A 194 -19.14 13.11 -29.44
C GLU A 194 -19.73 11.75 -29.06
N ASP A 195 -20.00 10.91 -30.06
CA ASP A 195 -20.34 9.51 -29.83
C ASP A 195 -19.08 8.72 -29.46
N ARG A 196 -19.19 7.86 -28.48
CA ARG A 196 -18.08 7.01 -28.03
C ARG A 196 -18.19 5.62 -28.65
N THR A 197 -17.07 5.13 -29.18
CA THR A 197 -16.94 3.77 -29.70
C THR A 197 -16.80 2.73 -28.58
N ILE A 198 -16.13 3.10 -27.48
CA ILE A 198 -15.91 2.23 -26.31
C ILE A 198 -17.13 2.33 -25.39
N PRO A 199 -17.90 1.23 -25.19
CA PRO A 199 -19.13 1.24 -24.41
C PRO A 199 -18.91 1.23 -22.88
N TYR A 200 -17.68 1.38 -22.43
CA TYR A 200 -17.30 1.43 -21.01
C TYR A 200 -16.85 2.83 -20.63
N ILE A 201 -17.16 3.23 -19.39
CA ILE A 201 -16.73 4.51 -18.82
C ILE A 201 -15.22 4.43 -18.53
N PRO A 202 -14.38 5.37 -19.02
CA PRO A 202 -12.93 5.23 -18.99
C PRO A 202 -12.32 5.45 -17.60
N ILE A 203 -13.07 6.00 -16.67
CA ILE A 203 -12.61 6.30 -15.30
C ILE A 203 -13.10 5.23 -14.35
N VAL A 204 -12.16 4.64 -13.62
CA VAL A 204 -12.37 3.61 -12.59
C VAL A 204 -12.02 4.19 -11.22
N GLU A 205 -12.88 3.96 -10.24
CA GLU A 205 -12.71 4.40 -8.87
C GLU A 205 -12.24 3.25 -7.99
N TYR A 206 -11.18 3.47 -7.24
CA TYR A 206 -10.60 2.56 -6.27
C TYR A 206 -10.90 3.09 -4.86
N VAL A 207 -11.49 2.27 -4.02
CA VAL A 207 -11.91 2.66 -2.67
C VAL A 207 -11.14 1.87 -1.61
N ASN A 208 -10.69 2.55 -0.57
CA ASN A 208 -9.97 1.93 0.53
C ASN A 208 -10.88 0.98 1.34
N ASN A 209 -12.15 1.37 1.50
CA ASN A 209 -13.17 0.60 2.21
C ASN A 209 -14.56 1.04 1.75
N ASP A 210 -15.60 0.32 2.17
CA ASP A 210 -16.98 0.65 1.80
C ASP A 210 -17.45 2.03 2.30
N ALA A 211 -16.86 2.52 3.40
CA ALA A 211 -17.14 3.85 3.95
C ALA A 211 -16.40 4.98 3.23
N ARG A 212 -15.46 4.64 2.31
CA ARG A 212 -14.63 5.60 1.57
C ARG A 212 -13.75 6.47 2.48
N MET A 213 -13.31 5.92 3.61
CA MET A 213 -12.47 6.60 4.59
C MET A 213 -10.98 6.38 4.27
N GLY A 214 -10.18 7.42 4.46
CA GLY A 214 -8.73 7.35 4.41
C GLY A 214 -8.15 6.43 5.50
N ALA A 215 -6.91 6.02 5.32
CA ALA A 215 -6.27 5.05 6.21
C ALA A 215 -6.00 5.59 7.63
N PHE A 216 -5.76 6.89 7.77
CA PHE A 216 -5.52 7.58 9.03
C PHE A 216 -6.71 8.40 9.53
N GLU A 217 -7.74 8.57 8.73
CA GLU A 217 -8.91 9.39 9.04
C GLU A 217 -9.57 9.01 10.37
N PRO A 218 -9.78 7.71 10.71
CA PRO A 218 -10.38 7.32 11.98
C PRO A 218 -9.55 7.71 13.21
N VAL A 219 -8.27 7.97 13.06
CA VAL A 219 -7.33 8.24 14.16
C VAL A 219 -6.86 9.69 14.21
N ILE A 220 -7.36 10.59 13.35
CA ILE A 220 -7.03 12.03 13.38
C ILE A 220 -7.14 12.63 14.78
N PRO A 221 -8.20 12.36 15.57
CA PRO A 221 -8.27 12.91 16.92
C PRO A 221 -7.14 12.45 17.84
N ILE A 222 -6.69 11.19 17.70
CA ILE A 222 -5.56 10.64 18.46
C ILE A 222 -4.26 11.31 18.04
N LEU A 223 -4.03 11.46 16.73
CA LEU A 223 -2.83 12.12 16.19
C LEU A 223 -2.75 13.59 16.63
N ASN A 224 -3.88 14.29 16.65
CA ASN A 224 -3.96 15.66 17.16
C ASN A 224 -3.66 15.75 18.66
N ALA A 225 -4.14 14.76 19.44
CA ALA A 225 -3.83 14.69 20.88
C ALA A 225 -2.32 14.48 21.15
N ILE A 226 -1.67 13.58 20.42
CA ILE A 226 -0.22 13.34 20.49
C ILE A 226 0.54 14.65 20.20
N ASN A 227 0.23 15.31 19.07
CA ASN A 227 0.87 16.58 18.71
C ASN A 227 0.68 17.67 19.79
N MET A 228 -0.51 17.73 20.38
CA MET A 228 -0.82 18.70 21.45
C MET A 228 -0.01 18.40 22.72
N ILE A 229 0.06 17.11 23.12
CA ILE A 229 0.81 16.69 24.32
C ILE A 229 2.30 16.99 24.12
N GLU A 230 2.88 16.63 22.99
CA GLU A 230 4.29 16.87 22.72
C GLU A 230 4.62 18.37 22.63
N SER A 231 3.73 19.18 22.07
CA SER A 231 3.87 20.64 22.06
C SER A 231 3.85 21.21 23.47
N ASN A 232 2.93 20.73 24.32
CA ASN A 232 2.82 21.16 25.72
C ASN A 232 4.01 20.68 26.57
N ARG A 233 4.58 19.51 26.25
CA ARG A 233 5.84 19.04 26.89
C ARG A 233 6.97 20.01 26.67
N LEU A 234 7.17 20.44 25.43
CA LEU A 234 8.21 21.43 25.10
C LEU A 234 7.92 22.78 25.77
N ASP A 235 6.67 23.24 25.76
CA ASP A 235 6.27 24.44 26.48
C ASP A 235 6.62 24.35 27.96
N SER A 236 6.28 23.21 28.60
CA SER A 236 6.56 22.99 30.02
C SER A 236 8.06 22.95 30.33
N ILE A 237 8.88 22.38 29.45
CA ILE A 237 10.35 22.41 29.60
C ILE A 237 10.87 23.84 29.53
N GLN A 238 10.38 24.64 28.59
CA GLN A 238 10.77 26.08 28.48
C GLN A 238 10.26 26.89 29.64
N ASP A 239 9.04 26.65 30.11
CA ASP A 239 8.48 27.27 31.32
C ASP A 239 9.29 26.93 32.57
N PHE A 240 9.78 25.69 32.70
CA PHE A 240 10.63 25.24 33.79
C PHE A 240 11.97 26.00 33.81
N VAL A 241 12.59 26.16 32.63
CA VAL A 241 13.84 26.94 32.49
C VAL A 241 13.62 28.42 32.88
N ASN A 242 12.42 28.95 32.59
CA ASN A 242 12.01 30.31 32.90
C ASN A 242 11.19 30.43 34.21
N ALA A 243 11.48 29.58 35.21
CA ALA A 243 10.77 29.55 36.48
C ALA A 243 10.79 30.90 37.22
N PHE A 244 9.73 31.17 37.97
CA PHE A 244 9.62 32.39 38.76
C PHE A 244 10.39 32.30 40.05
N ASP A 245 11.28 33.27 40.30
CA ASP A 245 11.89 33.44 41.61
C ASP A 245 10.98 34.31 42.49
N VAL A 246 10.54 33.78 43.59
CA VAL A 246 9.67 34.46 44.57
C VAL A 246 10.53 34.95 45.71
N PHE A 247 10.47 36.24 45.93
CA PHE A 247 11.17 36.94 47.01
C PHE A 247 10.15 37.26 48.09
N GLN A 248 10.23 36.58 49.20
CA GLN A 248 9.36 36.81 50.35
C GLN A 248 10.14 37.50 51.46
N ASN A 249 9.66 38.68 51.87
CA ASN A 249 10.30 39.51 52.88
C ASN A 249 11.79 39.81 52.61
N CYS A 250 12.11 40.06 51.35
CA CYS A 250 13.47 40.32 50.86
C CYS A 250 13.52 41.62 50.10
N GLU A 251 14.59 42.38 50.31
CA GLU A 251 14.96 43.53 49.47
C GLU A 251 16.22 43.18 48.67
N LEU A 252 16.14 43.40 47.37
CA LEU A 252 17.26 43.23 46.46
C LEU A 252 17.86 44.56 46.11
N GLU A 253 19.18 44.69 46.21
CA GLU A 253 19.89 45.89 45.80
C GLU A 253 19.77 46.08 44.26
N ASN A 254 19.73 47.36 43.85
CA ASN A 254 19.64 47.73 42.44
C ASN A 254 20.80 47.12 41.60
N GLY A 255 20.49 46.22 40.70
CA GLY A 255 21.46 45.51 39.86
C GLY A 255 21.49 43.99 40.06
N GLN A 256 21.24 43.50 41.29
CA GLN A 256 21.23 42.05 41.58
C GLN A 256 20.16 41.31 40.80
N TYR A 257 19.02 41.95 40.51
CA TYR A 257 17.94 41.35 39.72
C TYR A 257 18.37 40.99 38.29
N LYS A 258 19.22 41.83 37.66
CA LYS A 258 19.75 41.59 36.32
C LYS A 258 20.81 40.47 36.31
N GLU A 259 21.52 40.28 37.39
CA GLU A 259 22.53 39.23 37.53
C GLU A 259 21.88 37.87 37.88
N LEU A 260 20.83 37.87 38.67
CA LEU A 260 19.97 36.70 38.92
C LEU A 260 19.38 36.13 37.61
N ALA A 261 18.91 37.01 36.75
CA ALA A 261 18.34 36.61 35.45
C ALA A 261 19.37 35.97 34.51
N LYS A 262 20.68 36.15 34.75
CA LYS A 262 21.76 35.53 33.97
C LYS A 262 22.21 34.18 34.49
N GLY A 263 21.72 33.73 35.67
CA GLY A 263 21.99 32.41 36.26
C GLY A 263 23.38 32.28 36.89
N GLY A 264 23.43 31.74 38.11
CA GLY A 264 24.67 31.20 38.69
C GLY A 264 25.35 32.02 39.79
N MET A 265 24.73 33.02 40.39
CA MET A 265 25.33 33.80 41.48
C MET A 265 24.68 33.50 42.84
N ALA A 266 25.49 33.51 43.90
CA ALA A 266 25.03 33.54 45.28
C ALA A 266 24.43 34.92 45.60
N ILE A 267 23.23 34.92 46.21
CA ILE A 267 22.51 36.14 46.55
C ILE A 267 22.55 36.32 48.05
N THR A 268 22.89 37.53 48.52
CA THR A 268 22.73 37.92 49.90
C THR A 268 21.35 38.54 50.09
N ILE A 269 20.53 37.95 50.98
CA ILE A 269 19.17 38.38 51.24
C ILE A 269 19.15 39.11 52.59
N LYS A 270 18.59 40.33 52.60
CA LYS A 270 18.31 41.02 53.87
C LYS A 270 16.80 40.97 54.15
N SER A 271 16.44 40.67 55.36
CA SER A 271 15.05 40.73 55.83
C SER A 271 14.60 42.20 55.93
N VAL A 272 13.43 42.50 55.34
CA VAL A 272 12.83 43.83 55.37
C VAL A 272 12.19 44.12 56.74
N GLN A 273 11.68 43.07 57.44
CA GLN A 273 11.05 43.21 58.75
C GLN A 273 11.84 42.45 59.81
N PRO A 274 12.26 43.08 60.94
CA PRO A 274 12.92 42.40 62.01
C PRO A 274 12.03 41.33 62.63
N GLY A 275 12.58 40.11 62.74
CA GLY A 275 11.85 38.96 63.31
C GLY A 275 11.10 38.08 62.31
N MET A 276 11.05 38.45 61.00
CA MET A 276 10.55 37.60 59.93
C MET A 276 11.68 37.08 59.07
N GLU A 277 11.61 35.78 58.73
CA GLU A 277 12.62 35.14 57.90
C GLU A 277 12.51 35.59 56.45
N ALA A 278 13.64 35.99 55.83
CA ALA A 278 13.71 36.25 54.40
C ALA A 278 13.86 34.94 53.65
N LYS A 279 13.00 34.71 52.66
CA LYS A 279 13.03 33.51 51.83
C LYS A 279 13.04 33.85 50.35
N VAL A 280 13.91 33.15 49.62
CA VAL A 280 13.85 33.11 48.17
C VAL A 280 13.63 31.67 47.76
N TYR A 281 12.61 31.45 47.01
CA TYR A 281 12.34 30.15 46.46
C TYR A 281 11.88 30.27 44.99
N ARG A 282 12.25 29.24 44.22
CA ARG A 282 11.86 29.15 42.81
C ARG A 282 10.58 28.34 42.73
N ILE A 283 9.55 28.93 42.14
CA ILE A 283 8.36 28.23 41.74
C ILE A 283 8.59 27.69 40.35
N ALA A 284 8.86 26.40 40.27
CA ALA A 284 8.91 25.64 39.05
C ALA A 284 7.74 24.66 39.00
N SER A 285 7.12 24.52 37.85
CA SER A 285 6.13 23.43 37.66
C SER A 285 6.86 22.09 37.75
N GLU A 286 6.35 21.17 38.52
CA GLU A 286 6.89 19.80 38.52
C GLU A 286 6.66 19.14 37.16
N LEU A 287 7.74 18.80 36.46
CA LEU A 287 7.70 18.12 35.18
C LEU A 287 7.53 16.62 35.39
N ASN A 288 6.28 16.15 35.48
CA ASN A 288 6.02 14.71 35.50
C ASN A 288 6.07 14.13 34.07
N GLN A 289 7.27 13.98 33.53
CA GLN A 289 7.53 13.48 32.18
C GLN A 289 7.11 12.01 32.01
N THR A 290 7.20 11.21 33.10
CA THR A 290 6.88 9.80 33.06
C THR A 290 5.40 9.54 32.79
N ASN A 291 4.50 10.24 33.50
CA ASN A 291 3.06 10.08 33.26
C ASN A 291 2.66 10.59 31.88
N THR A 292 3.26 11.67 31.40
CA THR A 292 3.02 12.17 30.04
C THR A 292 3.47 11.16 29.00
N GLN A 293 4.63 10.52 29.19
CA GLN A 293 5.12 9.48 28.28
C GLN A 293 4.17 8.28 28.24
N THR A 294 3.67 7.82 29.38
CA THR A 294 2.71 6.71 29.42
C THR A 294 1.44 7.02 28.60
N ILE A 295 0.92 8.25 28.70
CA ILE A 295 -0.24 8.66 27.91
C ILE A 295 0.08 8.66 26.41
N VAL A 296 1.26 9.15 26.01
CA VAL A 296 1.68 9.14 24.60
C VAL A 296 1.81 7.71 24.10
N ASP A 297 2.44 6.82 24.88
CA ASP A 297 2.61 5.41 24.54
C ASP A 297 1.24 4.72 24.36
N ASP A 298 0.28 4.96 25.26
CA ASP A 298 -1.10 4.43 25.15
C ASP A 298 -1.81 4.94 23.88
N LEU A 299 -1.63 6.21 23.52
CA LEU A 299 -2.22 6.78 22.30
C LEU A 299 -1.53 6.23 21.04
N GLU A 300 -0.21 6.00 21.08
CA GLU A 300 0.52 5.36 19.98
C GLU A 300 0.05 3.93 19.77
N ASP A 301 -0.07 3.14 20.82
CA ASP A 301 -0.60 1.77 20.75
C ASP A 301 -2.04 1.75 20.22
N ALA A 302 -2.87 2.72 20.60
CA ALA A 302 -4.25 2.83 20.14
C ALA A 302 -4.31 3.10 18.63
N TYR A 303 -3.57 4.09 18.09
CA TYR A 303 -3.66 4.34 16.65
C TYR A 303 -3.05 3.21 15.83
N LEU A 304 -1.96 2.59 16.28
CA LEU A 304 -1.36 1.44 15.60
C LEU A 304 -2.36 0.28 15.51
N THR A 305 -3.06 -0.01 16.61
CA THR A 305 -4.09 -1.07 16.66
C THR A 305 -5.27 -0.75 15.74
N ILE A 306 -5.81 0.47 15.80
CA ILE A 306 -6.94 0.90 14.96
C ILE A 306 -6.58 0.84 13.47
N CYS A 307 -5.39 1.31 13.12
CA CYS A 307 -4.90 1.26 11.75
C CYS A 307 -4.48 -0.15 11.32
N GLY A 308 -4.35 -1.11 12.23
CA GLY A 308 -3.84 -2.45 11.96
C GLY A 308 -2.38 -2.44 11.52
N MET A 309 -1.58 -1.59 12.13
CA MET A 309 -0.13 -1.52 11.92
C MET A 309 0.61 -2.31 13.00
N PRO A 310 1.78 -2.90 12.68
CA PRO A 310 2.58 -3.59 13.68
C PRO A 310 3.18 -2.58 14.68
N ASN A 311 3.17 -2.96 15.96
CA ASN A 311 3.86 -2.19 16.99
C ASN A 311 5.34 -2.60 17.02
N ARG A 312 6.23 -1.71 16.57
CA ARG A 312 7.69 -1.95 16.53
C ARG A 312 8.36 -1.82 17.89
N ASN A 313 7.68 -1.23 18.88
CA ASN A 313 8.19 -0.99 20.23
C ASN A 313 7.87 -2.15 21.19
N GLY A 314 7.19 -3.20 20.74
CA GLY A 314 6.94 -4.41 21.50
C GLY A 314 8.27 -5.05 21.91
N GLY A 315 8.53 -5.13 23.23
CA GLY A 315 9.81 -5.51 23.81
C GLY A 315 10.40 -6.78 23.19
N SER A 316 11.66 -6.72 22.77
CA SER A 316 12.38 -7.88 22.25
C SER A 316 12.72 -8.84 23.38
N SER A 317 12.17 -10.07 23.35
CA SER A 317 12.70 -11.18 24.12
C SER A 317 13.77 -11.89 23.25
N THR A 318 14.96 -12.06 23.81
CA THR A 318 16.09 -12.72 23.13
C THR A 318 15.86 -14.21 22.86
N SER A 319 14.75 -14.78 23.35
CA SER A 319 14.39 -16.21 23.22
C SER A 319 13.25 -16.48 22.24
N ASP A 320 12.64 -15.44 21.65
CA ASP A 320 11.48 -15.62 20.79
C ASP A 320 11.89 -16.16 19.39
N THR A 321 11.17 -17.18 18.92
CA THR A 321 11.28 -17.62 17.52
C THR A 321 10.72 -16.54 16.61
N GLY A 322 11.24 -16.39 15.37
CA GLY A 322 10.79 -15.38 14.42
C GLY A 322 9.26 -15.37 14.19
N GLN A 323 8.59 -16.53 14.31
CA GLN A 323 7.13 -16.62 14.22
C GLN A 323 6.41 -16.01 15.44
N ALA A 324 6.92 -16.23 16.67
CA ALA A 324 6.34 -15.65 17.87
C ALA A 324 6.40 -14.11 17.85
N VAL A 325 7.48 -13.54 17.33
CA VAL A 325 7.64 -12.09 17.12
C VAL A 325 6.58 -11.56 16.13
N ILE A 326 6.38 -12.24 15.00
CA ILE A 326 5.38 -11.84 13.99
C ILE A 326 3.96 -11.80 14.56
N TYR A 327 3.60 -12.80 15.37
CA TYR A 327 2.27 -12.84 16.01
C TYR A 327 2.11 -11.79 17.10
N ARG A 328 3.14 -11.57 17.93
CA ARG A 328 3.10 -10.60 19.00
C ARG A 328 3.05 -9.16 18.52
N ASP A 329 3.83 -8.83 17.50
CA ASP A 329 4.01 -7.45 17.03
C ASP A 329 2.89 -6.96 16.09
N GLY A 330 1.83 -7.74 15.87
CA GLY A 330 0.65 -7.32 15.10
C GLY A 330 0.76 -7.44 13.58
N TRP A 331 1.78 -8.11 13.06
CA TRP A 331 1.93 -8.33 11.61
C TRP A 331 0.78 -9.15 10.99
N SER A 332 0.18 -10.06 11.76
CA SER A 332 -1.00 -10.81 11.33
C SER A 332 -2.22 -9.89 11.12
N ALA A 333 -2.37 -8.85 11.94
CA ALA A 333 -3.41 -7.84 11.75
C ALA A 333 -3.16 -7.00 10.51
N ALA A 334 -1.90 -6.59 10.25
CA ALA A 334 -1.52 -5.88 9.04
C ALA A 334 -1.82 -6.70 7.78
N GLU A 335 -1.49 -8.00 7.78
CA GLU A 335 -1.80 -8.92 6.68
C GLU A 335 -3.30 -9.09 6.46
N SER A 336 -4.08 -9.24 7.53
CA SER A 336 -5.54 -9.34 7.43
C SER A 336 -6.17 -8.08 6.83
N ARG A 337 -5.71 -6.89 7.25
CA ARG A 337 -6.16 -5.60 6.70
C ARG A 337 -5.77 -5.42 5.24
N ALA A 338 -4.55 -5.81 4.87
CA ALA A 338 -4.12 -5.77 3.48
C ALA A 338 -4.98 -6.68 2.58
N LYS A 339 -5.29 -7.91 3.03
CA LYS A 339 -6.20 -8.82 2.32
C LYS A 339 -7.61 -8.29 2.15
N ASP A 340 -8.12 -7.51 3.10
CA ASP A 340 -9.42 -6.85 2.93
C ASP A 340 -9.34 -5.73 1.89
N THR A 341 -8.26 -4.95 1.88
CA THR A 341 -8.02 -3.91 0.87
C THR A 341 -7.84 -4.53 -0.52
N GLU A 342 -7.17 -5.69 -0.65
CA GLU A 342 -7.08 -6.43 -1.92
C GLU A 342 -8.43 -6.74 -2.54
N LYS A 343 -9.40 -7.17 -1.75
CA LYS A 343 -10.75 -7.50 -2.26
C LYS A 343 -11.44 -6.29 -2.87
N THR A 344 -11.30 -5.11 -2.25
CA THR A 344 -11.84 -3.87 -2.80
C THR A 344 -11.09 -3.43 -4.04
N TRP A 345 -9.75 -3.59 -4.04
CA TRP A 345 -8.91 -3.33 -5.19
C TRP A 345 -9.22 -4.27 -6.35
N GLU A 346 -9.31 -5.59 -6.14
CA GLU A 346 -9.67 -6.56 -7.18
C GLU A 346 -10.98 -6.21 -7.87
N ARG A 347 -11.96 -5.71 -7.13
CA ARG A 347 -13.25 -5.29 -7.71
C ARG A 347 -13.06 -4.15 -8.71
N ALA A 348 -12.26 -3.14 -8.38
CA ALA A 348 -11.93 -2.03 -9.24
C ALA A 348 -11.00 -2.47 -10.39
N GLU A 349 -10.03 -3.33 -10.11
CA GLU A 349 -9.10 -3.89 -11.07
C GLU A 349 -9.80 -4.70 -12.17
N ARG A 350 -10.87 -5.42 -11.82
CA ARG A 350 -11.71 -6.09 -12.83
C ARG A 350 -12.43 -5.12 -13.76
N GLU A 351 -12.80 -3.95 -13.27
CA GLU A 351 -13.38 -2.89 -14.11
C GLU A 351 -12.32 -2.28 -15.01
N PHE A 352 -11.12 -2.05 -14.49
CA PHE A 352 -9.95 -1.61 -15.26
C PHE A 352 -9.59 -2.62 -16.35
N LEU A 353 -9.44 -3.90 -16.01
CA LEU A 353 -9.14 -4.96 -16.97
C LEU A 353 -10.20 -5.08 -18.09
N ARG A 354 -11.47 -4.87 -17.74
CA ARG A 354 -12.53 -4.88 -18.76
C ARG A 354 -12.32 -3.81 -19.83
N LEU A 355 -11.85 -2.63 -19.44
CA LEU A 355 -11.50 -1.55 -20.37
C LEU A 355 -10.29 -1.91 -21.22
N VAL A 356 -9.20 -2.33 -20.58
CA VAL A 356 -7.96 -2.70 -21.27
C VAL A 356 -8.19 -3.84 -22.26
N LEU A 357 -8.84 -4.93 -21.82
CA LEU A 357 -9.13 -6.06 -22.69
C LEU A 357 -10.08 -5.73 -23.84
N TYR A 358 -11.00 -4.79 -23.64
CA TYR A 358 -11.84 -4.30 -24.74
C TYR A 358 -10.99 -3.57 -25.77
N ILE A 359 -10.11 -2.68 -25.35
CA ILE A 359 -9.20 -1.95 -26.24
C ILE A 359 -8.30 -2.93 -27.00
N CYS A 360 -7.67 -3.88 -26.31
CA CYS A 360 -6.81 -4.90 -26.92
C CYS A 360 -7.55 -5.76 -27.99
N ARG A 361 -8.83 -6.06 -27.76
CA ARG A 361 -9.65 -6.79 -28.77
C ARG A 361 -9.99 -5.95 -29.99
N GLU A 362 -10.30 -4.67 -29.80
CA GLU A 362 -10.58 -3.76 -30.92
C GLU A 362 -9.33 -3.52 -31.79
N THR A 363 -8.15 -3.58 -31.24
CA THR A 363 -6.88 -3.52 -31.97
C THR A 363 -6.48 -4.86 -32.60
N GLY A 364 -7.21 -5.95 -32.29
CA GLY A 364 -6.93 -7.29 -32.82
C GLY A 364 -5.74 -7.99 -32.12
N ASP A 365 -5.27 -7.47 -31.02
CA ASP A 365 -3.99 -7.81 -30.43
C ASP A 365 -4.05 -9.03 -29.51
N MET A 366 -5.18 -9.26 -28.83
CA MET A 366 -5.40 -10.46 -28.02
C MET A 366 -6.87 -10.77 -27.76
N GLY A 367 -7.20 -12.07 -27.64
CA GLY A 367 -8.55 -12.57 -27.44
C GLY A 367 -8.93 -12.90 -26.00
N LEU A 368 -8.19 -12.41 -24.98
CA LEU A 368 -8.43 -12.72 -23.59
C LEU A 368 -9.81 -12.29 -23.10
N GLN A 369 -10.42 -13.15 -22.27
CA GLN A 369 -11.64 -12.87 -21.52
C GLN A 369 -11.29 -12.47 -20.09
N LEU A 370 -12.16 -11.69 -19.42
CA LEU A 370 -11.96 -11.32 -18.01
C LEU A 370 -11.99 -12.53 -17.07
N THR A 371 -12.62 -13.63 -17.48
CA THR A 371 -12.68 -14.92 -16.74
C THR A 371 -11.36 -15.67 -16.74
N ASP A 372 -10.51 -15.40 -17.74
CA ASP A 372 -9.26 -16.13 -17.97
C ASP A 372 -8.12 -15.56 -17.11
N ILE A 373 -8.37 -14.43 -16.46
CA ILE A 373 -7.34 -13.64 -15.78
C ILE A 373 -7.71 -13.43 -14.30
N LYS A 374 -6.71 -13.55 -13.45
CA LYS A 374 -6.78 -13.19 -12.04
C LYS A 374 -5.65 -12.21 -11.70
N PRO A 375 -5.93 -11.06 -11.05
CA PRO A 375 -4.87 -10.24 -10.47
C PRO A 375 -4.28 -10.93 -9.24
N GLU A 376 -2.97 -10.93 -9.12
CA GLU A 376 -2.26 -11.51 -7.99
C GLU A 376 -1.34 -10.47 -7.36
N PHE A 377 -1.52 -10.30 -6.02
CA PHE A 377 -0.73 -9.40 -5.21
C PHE A 377 0.44 -10.16 -4.61
N THR A 378 1.65 -9.70 -4.90
CA THR A 378 2.87 -10.30 -4.34
C THR A 378 3.33 -9.46 -3.17
N ARG A 379 3.24 -10.01 -1.95
CA ARG A 379 3.86 -9.42 -0.76
C ARG A 379 5.02 -10.27 -0.29
N LYS A 380 6.07 -9.64 0.20
CA LYS A 380 7.13 -10.34 0.94
C LYS A 380 6.49 -10.91 2.20
N ASN A 381 6.11 -12.14 2.10
CA ASN A 381 5.57 -12.86 3.23
C ASN A 381 6.69 -12.98 4.28
N LEU A 382 6.50 -12.33 5.42
CA LEU A 382 7.38 -12.45 6.60
C LEU A 382 7.37 -13.89 7.15
N SER A 383 6.46 -14.76 6.68
CA SER A 383 6.53 -16.17 6.95
C SER A 383 7.80 -16.71 6.28
N ASN A 384 8.67 -17.25 7.12
CA ASN A 384 9.98 -17.79 6.83
C ASN A 384 10.01 -18.56 5.49
N ILE A 385 10.70 -18.02 4.47
CA ILE A 385 10.91 -18.68 3.15
C ILE A 385 11.40 -20.11 3.36
N GLN A 386 12.21 -20.31 4.41
CA GLN A 386 12.71 -21.62 4.80
C GLN A 386 11.60 -22.59 5.22
N SER A 387 10.62 -22.13 6.01
CA SER A 387 9.45 -22.96 6.37
C SER A 387 8.60 -23.30 5.16
N LYS A 388 8.41 -22.37 4.23
CA LYS A 388 7.67 -22.63 2.99
C LYS A 388 8.41 -23.60 2.07
N ALA A 389 9.73 -23.45 1.94
CA ALA A 389 10.57 -24.39 1.20
C ALA A 389 10.52 -25.79 1.82
N GLN A 390 10.51 -25.88 3.14
CA GLN A 390 10.40 -27.14 3.86
C GLN A 390 9.03 -27.78 3.63
N VAL A 391 7.93 -27.03 3.72
CA VAL A 391 6.58 -27.51 3.42
C VAL A 391 6.49 -28.02 1.97
N LEU A 392 7.04 -27.27 1.00
CA LEU A 392 7.08 -27.70 -0.39
C LEU A 392 7.82 -29.04 -0.54
N ALA A 393 9.01 -29.12 0.06
CA ALA A 393 9.82 -30.34 -0.01
C ALA A 393 9.13 -31.55 0.66
N GLU A 394 8.50 -31.36 1.83
CA GLU A 394 7.75 -32.40 2.53
C GLU A 394 6.54 -32.87 1.73
N MET A 395 5.80 -31.95 1.10
CA MET A 395 4.65 -32.29 0.25
C MET A 395 5.07 -33.01 -1.04
N LEU A 396 6.17 -32.59 -1.69
CA LEU A 396 6.71 -33.25 -2.89
C LEU A 396 7.23 -34.65 -2.60
N ASN A 397 7.77 -34.89 -1.41
CA ASN A 397 8.24 -36.21 -0.96
C ASN A 397 7.09 -37.16 -0.60
N ASN A 398 5.85 -36.66 -0.47
CA ASN A 398 4.70 -37.50 -0.15
C ASN A 398 4.02 -37.98 -1.43
N SER A 399 4.19 -39.29 -1.75
CA SER A 399 3.63 -39.91 -2.95
C SER A 399 2.10 -39.87 -3.05
N LYS A 400 1.39 -39.50 -1.98
CA LYS A 400 -0.09 -39.40 -1.97
C LYS A 400 -0.57 -37.98 -2.34
N ILE A 401 0.34 -37.01 -2.41
CA ILE A 401 0.02 -35.60 -2.73
C ILE A 401 0.45 -35.34 -4.17
N HIS A 402 -0.49 -34.87 -4.98
CA HIS A 402 -0.15 -34.46 -6.34
C HIS A 402 0.81 -33.24 -6.31
N PRO A 403 1.93 -33.25 -7.07
CA PRO A 403 2.93 -32.16 -7.03
C PRO A 403 2.34 -30.76 -7.26
N LYS A 404 1.35 -30.61 -8.14
CA LYS A 404 0.65 -29.33 -8.37
C LYS A 404 0.09 -28.73 -7.07
N LEU A 405 -0.44 -29.56 -6.16
CA LEU A 405 -0.95 -29.10 -4.87
C LEU A 405 0.18 -28.60 -3.96
N ALA A 406 1.36 -29.24 -4.02
CA ALA A 406 2.52 -28.80 -3.25
C ALA A 406 2.95 -27.37 -3.66
N PHE A 407 2.98 -27.08 -4.96
CA PHE A 407 3.27 -25.73 -5.45
C PHE A 407 2.20 -24.72 -5.02
N GLN A 408 0.92 -25.06 -5.09
CA GLN A 408 -0.19 -24.20 -4.69
C GLN A 408 -0.18 -23.87 -3.19
N TYR A 409 -0.02 -24.87 -2.33
CA TYR A 409 -0.12 -24.71 -0.87
C TYR A 409 1.18 -24.23 -0.21
N SER A 410 2.34 -24.36 -0.87
CA SER A 410 3.60 -23.84 -0.33
C SER A 410 3.61 -22.34 -0.17
N GLY A 411 2.86 -21.63 -1.01
CA GLY A 411 2.82 -20.16 -1.03
C GLY A 411 4.17 -19.50 -1.33
N MET A 412 5.09 -20.20 -2.03
CA MET A 412 6.40 -19.68 -2.42
C MET A 412 6.37 -18.91 -3.74
N PHE A 413 5.49 -19.30 -4.64
CA PHE A 413 5.46 -18.82 -6.02
C PHE A 413 4.28 -17.88 -6.23
N SER A 414 4.51 -16.81 -6.97
CA SER A 414 3.45 -15.86 -7.38
C SER A 414 2.47 -16.52 -8.35
N ASP A 415 2.97 -17.40 -9.23
CA ASP A 415 2.19 -18.27 -10.09
C ASP A 415 2.56 -19.72 -9.83
N PRO A 416 1.82 -20.42 -8.94
CA PRO A 416 2.09 -21.81 -8.62
C PRO A 416 1.86 -22.76 -9.79
N GLU A 417 0.96 -22.42 -10.71
CA GLU A 417 0.65 -23.26 -11.87
C GLU A 417 1.77 -23.21 -12.88
N GLU A 418 2.26 -22.03 -13.20
CA GLU A 418 3.40 -21.82 -14.08
C GLU A 418 4.68 -22.41 -13.48
N ALA A 419 4.92 -22.21 -12.17
CA ALA A 419 6.06 -22.81 -11.47
C ALA A 419 6.02 -24.35 -11.53
N TYR A 420 4.83 -24.96 -11.37
CA TYR A 420 4.65 -26.41 -11.54
C TYR A 420 4.91 -26.83 -12.98
N ARG A 421 4.39 -26.11 -13.99
CA ARG A 421 4.58 -26.42 -15.40
C ARG A 421 6.05 -26.43 -15.81
N ILE A 422 6.80 -25.38 -15.44
CA ILE A 422 8.25 -25.27 -15.68
C ILE A 422 8.99 -26.44 -15.02
N SER A 423 8.65 -26.76 -13.76
CA SER A 423 9.26 -27.86 -13.03
C SER A 423 8.97 -29.22 -13.63
N ALA A 424 7.74 -29.45 -14.12
CA ALA A 424 7.33 -30.68 -14.79
C ALA A 424 8.05 -30.85 -16.12
N GLN A 425 8.13 -29.81 -16.94
CA GLN A 425 8.89 -29.83 -18.20
C GLN A 425 10.37 -30.13 -17.97
N TYR A 426 10.97 -29.50 -16.96
CA TYR A 426 12.37 -29.77 -16.62
C TYR A 426 12.57 -31.24 -16.20
N ALA A 427 11.68 -31.79 -15.40
CA ALA A 427 11.76 -33.20 -14.96
C ALA A 427 11.61 -34.15 -16.15
N GLU A 428 10.71 -33.89 -17.10
CA GLU A 428 10.56 -34.68 -18.32
C GLU A 428 11.82 -34.62 -19.20
N ASP A 429 12.39 -33.45 -19.37
CA ASP A 429 13.62 -33.28 -20.15
C ASP A 429 14.81 -34.01 -19.52
N GLN A 430 14.91 -34.00 -18.18
CA GLN A 430 15.93 -34.76 -17.46
C GLN A 430 15.72 -36.26 -17.64
N GLN A 431 14.48 -36.77 -17.55
CA GLN A 431 14.17 -38.17 -17.81
C GLN A 431 14.49 -38.58 -19.25
N ARG A 432 14.17 -37.75 -20.23
CA ARG A 432 14.51 -38.01 -21.65
C ARG A 432 16.01 -38.06 -21.87
N LYS A 433 16.79 -37.16 -21.23
CA LYS A 433 18.26 -37.18 -21.28
C LYS A 433 18.82 -38.44 -20.67
N LEU A 434 18.33 -38.83 -19.48
CA LEU A 434 18.74 -40.06 -18.80
C LEU A 434 18.42 -41.30 -19.64
N GLN A 435 17.24 -41.39 -20.22
CA GLN A 435 16.85 -42.50 -21.11
C GLN A 435 17.74 -42.58 -22.36
N ARG A 436 18.14 -41.43 -22.92
CA ARG A 436 19.08 -41.41 -24.07
C ARG A 436 20.45 -41.90 -23.66
N SER A 437 21.00 -41.42 -22.53
CA SER A 437 22.32 -41.89 -22.05
C SER A 437 22.35 -43.39 -21.75
N LEU A 438 21.33 -43.92 -21.10
CA LEU A 438 21.17 -45.36 -20.84
C LEU A 438 21.05 -46.18 -22.14
N ARG A 439 20.35 -45.62 -23.14
CA ARG A 439 20.24 -46.30 -24.46
C ARG A 439 21.55 -46.30 -25.23
N ASP A 440 22.31 -45.20 -25.12
CA ASP A 440 23.62 -45.05 -25.76
C ASP A 440 24.65 -45.97 -25.09
N GLU A 441 24.62 -46.12 -23.76
CA GLU A 441 25.43 -47.10 -23.01
C GLU A 441 25.11 -48.53 -23.38
N LEU A 442 23.80 -48.89 -23.45
CA LEU A 442 23.35 -50.23 -23.87
C LEU A 442 23.74 -50.54 -25.33
N ASN A 443 23.79 -49.52 -26.19
CA ASN A 443 24.21 -49.71 -27.60
C ASN A 443 25.72 -49.78 -27.73
N ALA A 444 26.50 -49.10 -26.84
CA ALA A 444 27.97 -49.20 -26.77
C ALA A 444 28.39 -50.61 -26.33
N ASP A 445 27.77 -51.16 -25.29
CA ASP A 445 28.01 -52.52 -24.80
C ASP A 445 27.68 -53.58 -25.85
N ARG A 446 26.68 -53.36 -26.73
CA ARG A 446 26.35 -54.24 -27.84
C ARG A 446 27.35 -54.21 -28.99
N ASN A 447 28.13 -53.17 -29.12
CA ASN A 447 29.09 -52.95 -30.21
C ASN A 447 30.56 -53.26 -29.81
N GLU A 448 30.84 -53.73 -28.59
CA GLU A 448 32.16 -54.23 -28.29
C GLU A 448 32.40 -55.52 -29.12
N PRO A 449 33.43 -55.57 -29.96
CA PRO A 449 33.75 -56.78 -30.70
C PRO A 449 34.19 -57.87 -29.72
N VAL A 450 33.40 -58.97 -29.68
CA VAL A 450 33.84 -60.17 -28.98
C VAL A 450 35.23 -60.53 -29.48
N GLN A 451 36.26 -60.33 -28.70
CA GLN A 451 37.57 -60.85 -28.93
C GLN A 451 37.52 -62.37 -28.76
N THR A 452 37.32 -63.07 -29.85
CA THR A 452 37.51 -64.51 -29.91
C THR A 452 38.99 -64.83 -29.79
N ASN A 453 39.46 -65.06 -28.58
CA ASN A 453 40.72 -65.77 -28.39
C ASN A 453 40.46 -67.23 -28.73
N GLY A 454 41.02 -67.63 -29.88
CA GLY A 454 41.08 -69.05 -30.26
C GLY A 454 41.96 -69.81 -29.29
N GLN A 455 41.35 -70.55 -28.41
CA GLN A 455 41.76 -71.85 -27.93
C GLN A 455 40.67 -72.41 -27.02
N GLY A 456 40.17 -73.55 -27.42
CA GLY A 456 39.15 -74.25 -26.66
C GLY A 456 39.68 -74.80 -25.36
N ASN A 457 38.84 -74.64 -24.33
CA ASN A 457 38.58 -75.70 -23.38
C ASN A 457 37.37 -75.32 -22.52
N ARG A 458 36.38 -76.16 -22.55
CA ARG A 458 35.29 -76.17 -21.58
C ARG A 458 35.87 -76.60 -20.23
N VAL A 459 35.62 -75.85 -19.18
CA VAL A 459 35.47 -76.38 -17.83
C VAL A 459 34.30 -75.62 -17.17
N THR A 460 33.26 -76.33 -16.90
CA THR A 460 32.19 -76.03 -15.97
C THR A 460 32.75 -76.20 -14.56
N GLU A 461 32.60 -75.19 -13.72
CA GLU A 461 32.48 -75.45 -12.29
C GLU A 461 31.53 -74.43 -11.65
N LEU A 462 30.48 -75.00 -11.12
CA LEU A 462 29.60 -74.45 -10.10
C LEU A 462 30.33 -74.50 -8.76
N GLU A 463 30.34 -73.42 -8.04
CA GLU A 463 30.36 -73.42 -6.56
C GLU A 463 29.67 -72.17 -6.04
N SER A 464 28.66 -72.38 -5.43
CA SER A 464 27.92 -72.12 -4.21
C SER A 464 28.78 -71.67 -3.01
N GLY A 465 28.25 -70.74 -2.23
CA GLY A 465 28.59 -70.54 -0.82
C GLY A 465 28.69 -69.08 -0.42
N GLN A 466 27.65 -68.53 0.18
CA GLN A 466 27.42 -68.30 1.62
C GLN A 466 28.20 -67.13 2.25
N GLU A 467 27.37 -66.21 2.75
CA GLU A 467 27.42 -65.61 4.09
C GLU A 467 28.69 -64.86 4.57
N VAL A 468 28.62 -63.59 4.81
CA VAL A 468 28.33 -62.98 6.14
C VAL A 468 27.85 -61.54 5.92
#